data_f7170685d0473b0e3009d432a2094836
#
_entry.id   f7170685d0473b0e3009d432a2094836
#
_cell.length_a   1.000
_cell.length_b   1.000
_cell.length_c   1.000
_cell.angle_alpha   90.00
_cell.angle_beta   90.00
_cell.angle_gamma   90.00
#
_symmetry.space_group_name_H-M   'P 1'
#
loop_
_entity.id
_entity.type
_entity.pdbx_description
1 polymer ?
#
loop_
_entity_poly.entity_id
_entity_poly.type
_entity_poly.pdbx_seq_one_letter_code
_entity_poly.pdbx_strand_id
1 'polypeptide(L)'
;MITSSIVLYRTKKEELDTVIHCVLDSCISILYLIDNSPNMELENFVAKYDKNKVIYIFIGRNLGYGAGHNIAIREAIKMNACYHIVLNPDIIFTSDSIDVLYEFMNHNPNVGQVMPKVIYPNGEIQYLCKLIPNPIDLIFKRFLPTKLYRKRLRKFRLEFTGYNRIMNIPYLSGCFMFFRMSSLKEIGLFDERFFMYPEDIDITRRMHEKYKTIFYPNTTIIHAHAAASYRSKKMLYIHIVNMIKYFNKWGWIIDRKRSTINKKCLKEIETIRE
;
A
#
# COMPACT_ATOMS: atom_id res chain seq x y z
N MET A 1 -19.91 -5.33 -3.17
CA MET A 1 -19.66 -3.96 -2.65
C MET A 1 -18.15 -3.79 -2.45
N ILE A 2 -17.62 -2.67 -2.94
CA ILE A 2 -16.21 -2.25 -2.78
C ILE A 2 -16.21 -1.02 -1.87
N THR A 3 -15.37 -1.02 -0.85
CA THR A 3 -15.13 0.15 0.00
C THR A 3 -13.69 0.61 -0.16
N SER A 4 -13.39 1.86 0.20
CA SER A 4 -12.03 2.38 0.21
C SER A 4 -11.75 3.21 1.46
N SER A 5 -10.48 3.45 1.75
CA SER A 5 -10.06 4.31 2.84
C SER A 5 -8.84 5.15 2.49
N ILE A 6 -8.82 6.37 3.00
CA ILE A 6 -7.70 7.30 2.95
C ILE A 6 -7.44 7.79 4.38
N VAL A 7 -6.19 7.70 4.83
CA VAL A 7 -5.75 8.27 6.10
C VAL A 7 -5.18 9.66 5.84
N LEU A 8 -5.76 10.66 6.48
CA LEU A 8 -5.42 12.06 6.34
C LEU A 8 -4.55 12.52 7.54
N TYR A 9 -3.55 13.33 7.27
CA TYR A 9 -2.78 14.04 8.29
C TYR A 9 -2.25 15.34 7.73
N ARG A 10 -2.89 16.46 8.05
CA ARG A 10 -2.57 17.79 7.49
C ARG A 10 -2.55 17.77 5.95
N THR A 11 -3.48 17.01 5.38
CA THR A 11 -3.61 16.83 3.93
C THR A 11 -4.16 18.09 3.29
N LYS A 12 -3.64 18.47 2.13
CA LYS A 12 -4.13 19.62 1.36
C LYS A 12 -5.49 19.33 0.74
N LYS A 13 -6.35 20.33 0.71
CA LYS A 13 -7.70 20.21 0.14
C LYS A 13 -7.69 19.83 -1.33
N GLU A 14 -6.75 20.37 -2.09
CA GLU A 14 -6.63 20.14 -3.53
C GLU A 14 -6.25 18.69 -3.85
N GLU A 15 -5.32 18.11 -3.09
CA GLU A 15 -4.94 16.69 -3.22
C GLU A 15 -6.12 15.78 -2.86
N LEU A 16 -6.81 16.11 -1.74
CA LEU A 16 -7.97 15.35 -1.28
C LEU A 16 -9.15 15.45 -2.26
N ASP A 17 -9.42 16.63 -2.82
CA ASP A 17 -10.47 16.83 -3.80
C ASP A 17 -10.30 15.91 -5.03
N THR A 18 -9.08 15.88 -5.56
CA THR A 18 -8.75 15.06 -6.73
C THR A 18 -9.01 13.58 -6.49
N VAL A 19 -8.52 13.02 -5.37
CA VAL A 19 -8.71 11.59 -5.10
C VAL A 19 -10.16 11.24 -4.76
N ILE A 20 -10.91 12.13 -4.09
CA ILE A 20 -12.34 11.93 -3.85
C ILE A 20 -13.09 11.82 -5.18
N HIS A 21 -12.83 12.72 -6.14
CA HIS A 21 -13.45 12.63 -7.46
C HIS A 21 -13.11 11.33 -8.18
N CYS A 22 -11.83 10.91 -8.18
CA CYS A 22 -11.46 9.60 -8.74
C CYS A 22 -12.26 8.44 -8.11
N VAL A 23 -12.50 8.48 -6.79
CA VAL A 23 -13.29 7.45 -6.10
C VAL A 23 -14.76 7.54 -6.48
N LEU A 24 -15.35 8.74 -6.51
CA LEU A 24 -16.77 8.94 -6.82
C LEU A 24 -17.13 8.56 -8.26
N ASP A 25 -16.19 8.72 -9.19
CA ASP A 25 -16.36 8.37 -10.60
C ASP A 25 -16.13 6.86 -10.86
N SER A 26 -15.76 6.08 -9.85
CA SER A 26 -15.48 4.65 -9.97
C SER A 26 -16.60 3.78 -9.37
N CYS A 27 -16.47 2.45 -9.49
CA CYS A 27 -17.38 1.47 -8.90
C CYS A 27 -17.21 1.30 -7.38
N ILE A 28 -16.42 2.16 -6.71
CA ILE A 28 -16.28 2.17 -5.25
C ILE A 28 -17.56 2.69 -4.62
N SER A 29 -18.15 1.91 -3.73
CA SER A 29 -19.44 2.23 -3.10
C SER A 29 -19.31 3.24 -1.97
N ILE A 30 -18.23 3.14 -1.15
CA ILE A 30 -18.02 3.98 0.03
C ILE A 30 -16.53 4.33 0.17
N LEU A 31 -16.25 5.59 0.42
CA LEU A 31 -14.96 6.13 0.80
C LEU A 31 -14.96 6.54 2.28
N TYR A 32 -14.07 5.96 3.07
CA TYR A 32 -13.79 6.40 4.44
C TYR A 32 -12.58 7.33 4.46
N LEU A 33 -12.77 8.54 4.96
CA LEU A 33 -11.71 9.51 5.23
C LEU A 33 -11.41 9.52 6.72
N ILE A 34 -10.26 8.96 7.11
CA ILE A 34 -9.85 8.86 8.51
C ILE A 34 -8.88 9.99 8.80
N ASP A 35 -9.34 11.01 9.49
CA ASP A 35 -8.52 12.19 9.75
C ASP A 35 -7.78 12.11 11.08
N ASN A 36 -6.50 11.82 10.98
CA ASN A 36 -5.53 11.76 12.08
C ASN A 36 -4.94 13.16 12.44
N SER A 37 -5.44 14.24 11.85
CA SER A 37 -4.97 15.60 12.12
C SER A 37 -5.35 16.03 13.55
N PRO A 38 -4.60 16.95 14.16
CA PRO A 38 -4.94 17.47 15.49
C PRO A 38 -6.18 18.37 15.49
N ASN A 39 -6.51 18.99 14.36
CA ASN A 39 -7.62 19.92 14.18
C ASN A 39 -8.53 19.43 13.04
N MET A 40 -9.83 19.73 13.14
CA MET A 40 -10.89 19.32 12.21
C MET A 40 -11.00 20.29 11.00
N GLU A 41 -9.89 20.60 10.35
CA GLU A 41 -9.85 21.63 9.27
C GLU A 41 -10.52 21.20 7.96
N LEU A 42 -10.72 19.89 7.77
CA LEU A 42 -11.28 19.32 6.55
C LEU A 42 -12.79 19.06 6.64
N GLU A 43 -13.42 19.16 7.81
CA GLU A 43 -14.83 18.83 8.00
C GLU A 43 -15.74 19.59 7.04
N ASN A 44 -15.64 20.93 7.05
CA ASN A 44 -16.46 21.78 6.17
C ASN A 44 -16.16 21.53 4.67
N PHE A 45 -14.93 21.17 4.35
CA PHE A 45 -14.55 20.84 2.98
C PHE A 45 -15.18 19.52 2.53
N VAL A 46 -15.18 18.50 3.39
CA VAL A 46 -15.75 17.18 3.08
C VAL A 46 -17.28 17.22 3.10
N ALA A 47 -17.89 18.10 3.88
CA ALA A 47 -19.35 18.20 4.01
C ALA A 47 -20.09 18.51 2.68
N LYS A 48 -19.37 18.96 1.64
CA LYS A 48 -19.94 19.19 0.30
C LYS A 48 -20.25 17.90 -0.47
N TYR A 49 -19.66 16.76 -0.09
CA TYR A 49 -19.88 15.46 -0.73
C TYR A 49 -21.04 14.70 -0.11
N ASP A 50 -21.59 13.74 -0.88
CA ASP A 50 -22.65 12.85 -0.40
C ASP A 50 -22.16 12.01 0.80
N LYS A 51 -22.79 12.23 1.94
CA LYS A 51 -22.46 11.57 3.21
C LYS A 51 -22.71 10.05 3.20
N ASN A 52 -23.48 9.55 2.24
CA ASN A 52 -23.66 8.10 2.06
C ASN A 52 -22.51 7.45 1.30
N LYS A 53 -21.75 8.25 0.54
CA LYS A 53 -20.59 7.79 -0.26
C LYS A 53 -19.26 8.18 0.35
N VAL A 54 -19.16 9.36 0.97
CA VAL A 54 -17.92 9.87 1.60
C VAL A 54 -18.16 10.05 3.09
N ILE A 55 -17.59 9.12 3.87
CA ILE A 55 -17.73 9.09 5.33
C ILE A 55 -16.46 9.67 5.96
N TYR A 56 -16.59 10.81 6.62
CA TYR A 56 -15.48 11.46 7.32
C TYR A 56 -15.49 11.09 8.80
N ILE A 57 -14.34 10.61 9.29
CA ILE A 57 -14.13 10.21 10.70
C ILE A 57 -12.92 10.97 11.23
N PHE A 58 -13.19 11.93 12.11
CA PHE A 58 -12.14 12.70 12.80
C PHE A 58 -11.65 11.97 14.04
N ILE A 59 -10.34 11.84 14.17
CA ILE A 59 -9.70 11.12 15.29
C ILE A 59 -9.08 12.08 16.33
N GLY A 60 -8.67 13.28 15.90
CA GLY A 60 -8.06 14.29 16.77
C GLY A 60 -6.64 13.98 17.25
N ARG A 61 -6.05 12.87 16.78
CA ARG A 61 -4.67 12.46 17.09
C ARG A 61 -4.11 11.54 15.99
N ASN A 62 -2.80 11.57 15.83
CA ASN A 62 -2.17 10.73 14.82
C ASN A 62 -1.93 9.31 15.33
N LEU A 63 -2.76 8.37 14.88
CA LEU A 63 -2.66 6.93 15.18
C LEU A 63 -1.61 6.22 14.32
N GLY A 64 -1.11 6.85 13.25
CA GLY A 64 -0.31 6.23 12.21
C GLY A 64 -1.14 5.69 11.04
N TYR A 65 -0.45 5.16 10.02
CA TYR A 65 -1.07 4.77 8.75
C TYR A 65 -1.96 3.53 8.89
N GLY A 66 -1.40 2.40 9.32
CA GLY A 66 -2.14 1.13 9.40
C GLY A 66 -3.29 1.17 10.40
N ALA A 67 -3.10 1.81 11.56
CA ALA A 67 -4.15 1.96 12.58
C ALA A 67 -5.32 2.82 12.07
N GLY A 68 -5.04 3.88 11.31
CA GLY A 68 -6.06 4.67 10.65
C GLY A 68 -6.88 3.84 9.66
N HIS A 69 -6.23 3.13 8.75
CA HIS A 69 -6.93 2.25 7.80
C HIS A 69 -7.73 1.14 8.48
N ASN A 70 -7.26 0.61 9.61
CA ASN A 70 -7.97 -0.40 10.36
C ASN A 70 -9.35 0.06 10.84
N ILE A 71 -9.54 1.35 11.13
CA ILE A 71 -10.85 1.90 11.50
C ILE A 71 -11.83 1.68 10.34
N ALA A 72 -11.46 2.11 9.14
CA ALA A 72 -12.28 1.94 7.94
C ALA A 72 -12.51 0.46 7.57
N ILE A 73 -11.47 -0.37 7.68
CA ILE A 73 -11.58 -1.80 7.39
C ILE A 73 -12.54 -2.50 8.34
N ARG A 74 -12.57 -2.11 9.63
CA ARG A 74 -13.56 -2.65 10.60
C ARG A 74 -14.99 -2.26 10.20
N GLU A 75 -15.23 -1.04 9.72
CA GLU A 75 -16.54 -0.64 9.19
C GLU A 75 -16.90 -1.41 7.92
N ALA A 76 -15.95 -1.59 7.01
CA ALA A 76 -16.14 -2.43 5.82
C ALA A 76 -16.49 -3.89 6.17
N ILE A 77 -15.90 -4.43 7.23
CA ILE A 77 -16.25 -5.77 7.76
C ILE A 77 -17.70 -5.83 8.25
N LYS A 78 -18.16 -4.83 9.02
CA LYS A 78 -19.56 -4.75 9.51
C LYS A 78 -20.56 -4.69 8.36
N MET A 79 -20.19 -4.02 7.27
CA MET A 79 -21.01 -3.91 6.07
C MET A 79 -20.91 -5.10 5.12
N ASN A 80 -20.16 -6.15 5.46
CA ASN A 80 -19.91 -7.32 4.62
C ASN A 80 -19.35 -6.95 3.23
N ALA A 81 -18.47 -5.94 3.15
CA ALA A 81 -17.79 -5.59 1.91
C ALA A 81 -17.01 -6.79 1.35
N CYS A 82 -17.06 -6.96 0.02
CA CYS A 82 -16.31 -8.02 -0.67
C CYS A 82 -14.84 -7.63 -0.84
N TYR A 83 -14.60 -6.34 -1.07
CA TYR A 83 -13.27 -5.77 -1.29
C TYR A 83 -13.10 -4.45 -0.53
N HIS A 84 -11.84 -4.15 -0.19
CA HIS A 84 -11.44 -2.87 0.39
C HIS A 84 -10.17 -2.35 -0.25
N ILE A 85 -10.15 -1.06 -0.61
CA ILE A 85 -9.00 -0.42 -1.23
C ILE A 85 -8.41 0.59 -0.25
N VAL A 86 -7.15 0.40 0.09
CA VAL A 86 -6.33 1.36 0.83
C VAL A 86 -5.69 2.30 -0.19
N LEU A 87 -5.85 3.60 0.00
CA LEU A 87 -5.38 4.65 -0.90
C LEU A 87 -4.59 5.72 -0.15
N ASN A 88 -3.53 6.22 -0.78
CA ASN A 88 -2.92 7.48 -0.37
C ASN A 88 -3.74 8.68 -0.88
N PRO A 89 -3.68 9.84 -0.21
CA PRO A 89 -4.43 11.03 -0.63
C PRO A 89 -3.94 11.67 -1.94
N ASP A 90 -2.74 11.32 -2.40
CA ASP A 90 -2.08 11.84 -3.60
C ASP A 90 -2.07 10.83 -4.77
N ILE A 91 -3.05 9.93 -4.78
CA ILE A 91 -3.30 8.97 -5.87
C ILE A 91 -4.33 9.53 -6.84
N ILE A 92 -4.06 9.38 -8.15
CA ILE A 92 -4.97 9.73 -9.25
C ILE A 92 -5.16 8.49 -10.12
N PHE A 93 -6.39 8.15 -10.43
CA PHE A 93 -6.76 7.03 -11.31
C PHE A 93 -8.05 7.33 -12.06
N THR A 94 -8.28 6.59 -13.15
CA THR A 94 -9.54 6.61 -13.90
C THR A 94 -10.51 5.55 -13.38
N SER A 95 -11.82 5.73 -13.61
CA SER A 95 -12.85 4.73 -13.26
C SER A 95 -12.48 3.33 -13.72
N ASP A 96 -12.09 3.19 -14.98
CA ASP A 96 -11.72 1.92 -15.61
C ASP A 96 -10.59 1.19 -14.87
N SER A 97 -9.72 1.93 -14.16
CA SER A 97 -8.63 1.31 -13.40
C SER A 97 -9.15 0.40 -12.29
N ILE A 98 -10.22 0.79 -11.62
CA ILE A 98 -10.82 -0.02 -10.54
C ILE A 98 -11.63 -1.17 -11.12
N ASP A 99 -12.35 -0.95 -12.21
CA ASP A 99 -13.15 -1.99 -12.88
C ASP A 99 -12.27 -3.15 -13.37
N VAL A 100 -11.15 -2.84 -14.03
CA VAL A 100 -10.17 -3.83 -14.49
C VAL A 100 -9.58 -4.64 -13.33
N LEU A 101 -9.25 -4.00 -12.21
CA LEU A 101 -8.73 -4.70 -11.03
C LEU A 101 -9.82 -5.55 -10.35
N TYR A 102 -11.06 -5.05 -10.30
CA TYR A 102 -12.19 -5.77 -9.74
C TYR A 102 -12.48 -7.04 -10.54
N GLU A 103 -12.56 -6.94 -11.86
CA GLU A 103 -12.75 -8.09 -12.75
C GLU A 103 -11.61 -9.11 -12.61
N PHE A 104 -10.36 -8.64 -12.56
CA PHE A 104 -9.22 -9.52 -12.32
C PHE A 104 -9.34 -10.26 -10.99
N MET A 105 -9.73 -9.57 -9.91
CA MET A 105 -9.92 -10.19 -8.59
C MET A 105 -11.06 -11.20 -8.60
N ASN A 106 -12.19 -10.92 -9.30
CA ASN A 106 -13.34 -11.83 -9.40
C ASN A 106 -12.96 -13.16 -10.10
N HIS A 107 -12.19 -13.08 -11.19
CA HIS A 107 -11.75 -14.27 -11.93
C HIS A 107 -10.61 -15.03 -11.23
N ASN A 108 -10.00 -14.46 -10.19
CA ASN A 108 -8.86 -15.06 -9.50
C ASN A 108 -9.10 -15.17 -8.00
N PRO A 109 -9.89 -16.16 -7.50
CA PRO A 109 -10.28 -16.25 -6.09
C PRO A 109 -9.10 -16.51 -5.13
N ASN A 110 -7.98 -17.00 -5.62
CA ASN A 110 -6.75 -17.22 -4.85
C ASN A 110 -5.87 -15.96 -4.71
N VAL A 111 -6.29 -14.82 -5.30
CA VAL A 111 -5.63 -13.53 -5.12
C VAL A 111 -6.23 -12.80 -3.92
N GLY A 112 -5.40 -12.52 -2.92
CA GLY A 112 -5.79 -11.78 -1.71
C GLY A 112 -5.53 -10.27 -1.81
N GLN A 113 -4.54 -9.88 -2.64
CA GLN A 113 -4.17 -8.47 -2.83
C GLN A 113 -3.72 -8.23 -4.27
N VAL A 114 -4.13 -7.09 -4.85
CA VAL A 114 -3.62 -6.63 -6.14
C VAL A 114 -3.19 -5.16 -6.06
N MET A 115 -2.16 -4.82 -6.84
CA MET A 115 -1.62 -3.48 -7.01
C MET A 115 -1.41 -3.21 -8.51
N PRO A 116 -1.91 -2.08 -9.06
CA PRO A 116 -1.68 -1.69 -10.45
C PRO A 116 -0.25 -1.20 -10.69
N LYS A 117 0.09 -0.89 -11.93
CA LYS A 117 1.28 -0.11 -12.25
C LYS A 117 1.13 1.29 -11.67
N VAL A 118 2.17 1.77 -11.00
CA VAL A 118 2.22 3.11 -10.43
C VAL A 118 3.30 3.91 -11.13
N ILE A 119 2.96 5.12 -11.56
CA ILE A 119 3.88 6.06 -12.19
C ILE A 119 3.92 7.39 -11.44
N TYR A 120 4.99 8.14 -11.64
CA TYR A 120 5.05 9.54 -11.26
C TYR A 120 4.24 10.41 -12.24
N PRO A 121 3.91 11.68 -11.89
CA PRO A 121 3.25 12.60 -12.82
C PRO A 121 4.03 12.85 -14.12
N ASN A 122 5.34 12.64 -14.14
CA ASN A 122 6.20 12.74 -15.32
C ASN A 122 6.20 11.47 -16.20
N GLY A 123 5.41 10.45 -15.84
CA GLY A 123 5.29 9.17 -16.56
C GLY A 123 6.34 8.11 -16.19
N GLU A 124 7.31 8.42 -15.34
CA GLU A 124 8.31 7.44 -14.89
C GLU A 124 7.71 6.40 -13.94
N ILE A 125 8.17 5.15 -14.05
CA ILE A 125 7.68 4.05 -13.22
C ILE A 125 8.17 4.22 -11.77
N GLN A 126 7.24 4.10 -10.83
CA GLN A 126 7.58 3.91 -9.41
C GLN A 126 7.79 2.41 -9.14
N TYR A 127 9.04 2.04 -8.83
CA TYR A 127 9.41 0.65 -8.55
C TYR A 127 8.94 0.22 -7.14
N LEU A 128 7.66 -0.09 -7.02
CA LEU A 128 6.97 -0.35 -5.75
C LEU A 128 6.77 -1.83 -5.43
N CYS A 129 7.09 -2.72 -6.38
CA CYS A 129 7.15 -4.16 -6.18
C CYS A 129 8.53 -4.58 -5.66
N LYS A 130 8.58 -5.27 -4.53
CA LYS A 130 9.86 -5.54 -3.88
C LYS A 130 9.91 -6.95 -3.32
N LEU A 131 11.13 -7.45 -3.15
CA LEU A 131 11.37 -8.64 -2.35
C LEU A 131 11.13 -8.35 -0.86
N ILE A 132 10.95 -9.36 -0.03
CA ILE A 132 10.92 -9.17 1.43
C ILE A 132 12.29 -8.65 1.87
N PRO A 133 12.35 -7.49 2.55
CA PRO A 133 13.61 -6.83 2.87
C PRO A 133 14.37 -7.51 3.99
N ASN A 134 15.67 -7.30 3.99
CA ASN A 134 16.52 -7.54 5.15
C ASN A 134 16.99 -6.19 5.77
N PRO A 135 17.70 -6.20 6.90
CA PRO A 135 18.16 -4.97 7.56
C PRO A 135 19.00 -4.04 6.65
N ILE A 136 19.79 -4.61 5.73
CA ILE A 136 20.57 -3.82 4.77
C ILE A 136 19.64 -3.04 3.83
N ASP A 137 18.55 -3.65 3.38
CA ASP A 137 17.62 -3.05 2.43
C ASP A 137 16.81 -1.88 3.02
N LEU A 138 16.55 -1.89 4.34
CA LEU A 138 15.71 -0.88 4.99
C LEU A 138 16.51 0.13 5.83
N ILE A 139 17.48 -0.32 6.59
CA ILE A 139 18.23 0.50 7.55
C ILE A 139 19.56 0.96 6.94
N PHE A 140 20.41 0.01 6.58
CA PHE A 140 21.79 0.31 6.23
C PHE A 140 21.96 1.00 4.87
N LYS A 141 21.04 0.77 3.90
CA LYS A 141 21.10 1.47 2.60
C LYS A 141 21.20 2.99 2.72
N ARG A 142 20.65 3.57 3.79
CA ARG A 142 20.64 5.01 4.03
C ARG A 142 22.04 5.57 4.37
N PHE A 143 22.92 4.70 4.85
CA PHE A 143 24.29 5.03 5.27
C PHE A 143 25.35 4.52 4.28
N LEU A 144 24.95 3.78 3.25
CA LEU A 144 25.87 3.22 2.26
C LEU A 144 25.96 4.11 1.02
N PRO A 145 27.15 4.26 0.42
CA PRO A 145 27.31 4.94 -0.85
C PRO A 145 26.44 4.28 -1.94
N THR A 146 25.68 5.11 -2.67
CA THR A 146 24.72 4.64 -3.68
C THR A 146 25.36 3.71 -4.73
N LYS A 147 26.60 3.96 -5.11
CA LYS A 147 27.35 3.13 -6.08
C LYS A 147 27.49 1.67 -5.63
N LEU A 148 27.79 1.44 -4.34
CA LEU A 148 27.98 0.08 -3.78
C LEU A 148 26.64 -0.67 -3.64
N TYR A 149 25.54 0.06 -3.50
CA TYR A 149 24.23 -0.54 -3.23
C TYR A 149 23.33 -0.66 -4.49
N ARG A 150 23.68 0.01 -5.58
CA ARG A 150 22.84 0.15 -6.80
C ARG A 150 22.38 -1.19 -7.38
N LYS A 151 23.29 -2.15 -7.58
CA LYS A 151 22.95 -3.49 -8.12
C LYS A 151 21.96 -4.23 -7.23
N ARG A 152 22.19 -4.19 -5.91
CA ARG A 152 21.30 -4.79 -4.92
C ARG A 152 19.93 -4.11 -4.91
N LEU A 153 19.87 -2.79 -4.95
CA LEU A 153 18.64 -2.01 -4.97
C LEU A 153 17.78 -2.34 -6.20
N ARG A 154 18.40 -2.43 -7.38
CA ARG A 154 17.72 -2.82 -8.63
C ARG A 154 17.11 -4.23 -8.53
N LYS A 155 17.85 -5.18 -7.95
CA LYS A 155 17.33 -6.53 -7.71
C LYS A 155 16.22 -6.52 -6.67
N PHE A 156 16.39 -5.80 -5.57
CA PHE A 156 15.39 -5.68 -4.50
C PHE A 156 14.07 -5.10 -5.00
N ARG A 157 14.11 -4.10 -5.87
CA ARG A 157 12.95 -3.44 -6.49
C ARG A 157 12.46 -4.14 -7.76
N LEU A 158 13.04 -5.26 -8.13
CA LEU A 158 12.70 -6.00 -9.34
C LEU A 158 12.72 -5.13 -10.62
N GLU A 159 13.55 -4.09 -10.67
CA GLU A 159 13.62 -3.13 -11.79
C GLU A 159 13.94 -3.82 -13.12
N PHE A 160 14.66 -4.95 -13.08
CA PHE A 160 15.03 -5.76 -14.25
C PHE A 160 13.83 -6.41 -14.98
N THR A 161 12.63 -6.39 -14.37
CA THR A 161 11.40 -6.94 -14.97
C THR A 161 10.74 -5.97 -15.95
N GLY A 162 11.12 -4.69 -15.92
CA GLY A 162 10.48 -3.62 -16.70
C GLY A 162 9.04 -3.31 -16.29
N TYR A 163 8.49 -3.99 -15.29
CA TYR A 163 7.11 -3.81 -14.82
C TYR A 163 6.05 -3.90 -15.93
N ASN A 164 6.22 -4.85 -16.86
CA ASN A 164 5.39 -5.01 -18.05
C ASN A 164 4.57 -6.32 -18.06
N ARG A 165 4.57 -7.08 -16.96
CA ARG A 165 3.88 -8.37 -16.84
C ARG A 165 3.30 -8.57 -15.45
N ILE A 166 2.30 -9.45 -15.36
CA ILE A 166 1.70 -9.86 -14.09
C ILE A 166 2.73 -10.64 -13.27
N MET A 167 2.89 -10.28 -12.00
CA MET A 167 3.88 -10.90 -11.10
C MET A 167 3.28 -11.14 -9.72
N ASN A 168 3.62 -12.29 -9.11
CA ASN A 168 3.26 -12.59 -7.72
C ASN A 168 4.38 -12.11 -6.80
N ILE A 169 4.16 -11.00 -6.10
CA ILE A 169 5.19 -10.21 -5.42
C ILE A 169 4.97 -10.19 -3.91
N PRO A 170 5.98 -10.56 -3.08
CA PRO A 170 5.81 -10.69 -1.65
C PRO A 170 5.78 -9.36 -0.87
N TYR A 171 6.09 -8.24 -1.50
CA TYR A 171 5.97 -6.90 -0.94
C TYR A 171 5.47 -5.91 -2.00
N LEU A 172 4.25 -5.46 -1.85
CA LEU A 172 3.61 -4.38 -2.61
C LEU A 172 3.48 -3.15 -1.70
N SER A 173 3.76 -1.95 -2.25
CA SER A 173 3.73 -0.71 -1.47
C SER A 173 2.32 -0.34 -1.00
N GLY A 174 2.26 0.33 0.16
CA GLY A 174 1.03 0.76 0.80
C GLY A 174 0.25 1.86 0.09
N CYS A 175 0.83 2.55 -0.92
CA CYS A 175 0.14 3.68 -1.54
C CYS A 175 -1.19 3.33 -2.24
N PHE A 176 -1.30 2.07 -2.71
CA PHE A 176 -2.52 1.49 -3.28
C PHE A 176 -2.55 -0.01 -2.97
N MET A 177 -3.53 -0.47 -2.21
CA MET A 177 -3.69 -1.89 -1.86
C MET A 177 -5.15 -2.31 -2.04
N PHE A 178 -5.45 -3.11 -3.04
CA PHE A 178 -6.77 -3.65 -3.27
C PHE A 178 -6.87 -5.05 -2.64
N PHE A 179 -7.58 -5.17 -1.55
CA PHE A 179 -7.71 -6.39 -0.77
C PHE A 179 -9.03 -7.12 -1.02
N ARG A 180 -8.97 -8.46 -1.08
CA ARG A 180 -10.13 -9.33 -0.87
C ARG A 180 -10.42 -9.42 0.63
N MET A 181 -11.63 -9.05 1.04
CA MET A 181 -11.97 -8.95 2.46
C MET A 181 -11.97 -10.30 3.18
N SER A 182 -12.37 -11.41 2.52
CA SER A 182 -12.27 -12.74 3.12
C SER A 182 -10.82 -13.11 3.46
N SER A 183 -9.88 -12.85 2.54
CA SER A 183 -8.45 -13.09 2.77
C SER A 183 -7.89 -12.17 3.86
N LEU A 184 -8.30 -10.90 3.86
CA LEU A 184 -7.86 -9.92 4.87
C LEU A 184 -8.36 -10.28 6.28
N LYS A 185 -9.59 -10.76 6.41
CA LYS A 185 -10.13 -11.26 7.70
C LYS A 185 -9.31 -12.45 8.22
N GLU A 186 -8.90 -13.36 7.35
CA GLU A 186 -8.13 -14.55 7.72
C GLU A 186 -6.71 -14.24 8.17
N ILE A 187 -6.01 -13.33 7.46
CA ILE A 187 -4.62 -12.99 7.80
C ILE A 187 -4.51 -11.96 8.93
N GLY A 188 -5.62 -11.30 9.29
CA GLY A 188 -5.69 -10.18 10.23
C GLY A 188 -5.33 -8.83 9.57
N LEU A 189 -5.77 -7.76 10.21
CA LEU A 189 -5.63 -6.38 9.76
C LEU A 189 -4.17 -5.87 9.86
N PHE A 190 -3.95 -4.58 9.62
CA PHE A 190 -2.64 -3.97 9.85
C PHE A 190 -2.20 -4.13 11.31
N ASP A 191 -0.93 -4.42 11.52
CA ASP A 191 -0.33 -4.51 12.86
C ASP A 191 -0.10 -3.10 13.41
N GLU A 192 -0.94 -2.66 14.34
CA GLU A 192 -0.96 -1.30 14.88
C GLU A 192 0.28 -0.94 15.71
N ARG A 193 1.18 -1.91 15.99
CA ARG A 193 2.50 -1.63 16.57
C ARG A 193 3.37 -0.81 15.64
N PHE A 194 3.11 -0.86 14.34
CA PHE A 194 3.81 -0.08 13.32
C PHE A 194 3.08 1.24 13.08
N PHE A 195 3.68 2.32 13.54
CA PHE A 195 3.12 3.64 13.30
C PHE A 195 3.14 4.03 11.82
N MET A 196 4.24 3.72 11.11
CA MET A 196 4.43 4.04 9.69
C MET A 196 5.62 3.26 9.11
N TYR A 197 5.57 2.92 7.83
CA TYR A 197 6.55 2.34 6.91
C TYR A 197 6.56 0.81 6.78
N PRO A 198 6.65 -0.02 7.84
CA PRO A 198 6.70 -1.47 7.62
C PRO A 198 5.33 -2.17 7.69
N GLU A 199 4.25 -1.43 7.91
CA GLU A 199 2.90 -1.99 8.00
C GLU A 199 2.46 -2.61 6.67
N ASP A 200 2.85 -1.99 5.54
CA ASP A 200 2.60 -2.50 4.19
C ASP A 200 3.43 -3.75 3.87
N ILE A 201 4.68 -3.79 4.34
CA ILE A 201 5.54 -4.97 4.23
C ILE A 201 4.93 -6.12 5.02
N ASP A 202 4.52 -5.86 6.26
CA ASP A 202 3.99 -6.86 7.18
C ASP A 202 2.69 -7.48 6.64
N ILE A 203 1.74 -6.65 6.25
CA ILE A 203 0.43 -7.13 5.78
C ILE A 203 0.55 -7.86 4.44
N THR A 204 1.35 -7.34 3.49
CA THR A 204 1.56 -8.00 2.21
C THR A 204 2.28 -9.34 2.41
N ARG A 205 3.28 -9.40 3.28
CA ARG A 205 3.98 -10.65 3.61
C ARG A 205 3.03 -11.70 4.20
N ARG A 206 2.18 -11.33 5.17
CA ARG A 206 1.18 -12.24 5.75
C ARG A 206 0.17 -12.69 4.69
N MET A 207 -0.24 -11.79 3.81
CA MET A 207 -1.11 -12.13 2.68
C MET A 207 -0.43 -13.11 1.73
N HIS A 208 0.82 -12.86 1.36
CA HIS A 208 1.60 -13.68 0.43
C HIS A 208 1.90 -15.10 0.96
N GLU A 209 1.87 -15.29 2.28
CA GLU A 209 2.05 -16.64 2.88
C GLU A 209 0.85 -17.56 2.62
N LYS A 210 -0.34 -17.02 2.34
CA LYS A 210 -1.58 -17.80 2.15
C LYS A 210 -2.24 -17.60 0.79
N TYR A 211 -2.09 -16.43 0.21
CA TYR A 211 -2.75 -16.00 -1.02
C TYR A 211 -1.74 -15.41 -2.00
N LYS A 212 -2.13 -15.26 -3.26
CA LYS A 212 -1.31 -14.50 -4.21
C LYS A 212 -1.44 -13.00 -3.94
N THR A 213 -0.32 -12.28 -4.07
CA THR A 213 -0.22 -10.83 -3.99
C THR A 213 0.30 -10.32 -5.32
N ILE A 214 -0.59 -9.80 -6.16
CA ILE A 214 -0.33 -9.60 -7.58
C ILE A 214 -0.01 -8.15 -7.90
N PHE A 215 1.08 -7.95 -8.62
CA PHE A 215 1.29 -6.76 -9.41
C PHE A 215 0.63 -6.94 -10.79
N TYR A 216 -0.26 -6.02 -11.16
CA TYR A 216 -1.07 -6.06 -12.38
C TYR A 216 -0.77 -4.84 -13.26
N PRO A 217 0.01 -4.98 -14.35
CA PRO A 217 0.50 -3.85 -15.15
C PRO A 217 -0.49 -3.33 -16.20
N ASN A 218 -1.61 -4.06 -16.43
CA ASN A 218 -2.55 -3.70 -17.51
C ASN A 218 -3.44 -2.49 -17.18
N THR A 219 -3.33 -1.97 -15.96
CA THR A 219 -3.87 -0.67 -15.58
C THR A 219 -2.83 0.13 -14.82
N THR A 220 -2.92 1.47 -14.92
CA THR A 220 -1.91 2.39 -14.38
C THR A 220 -2.59 3.47 -13.54
N ILE A 221 -1.97 3.80 -12.42
CA ILE A 221 -2.36 4.92 -11.57
C ILE A 221 -1.18 5.89 -11.41
N ILE A 222 -1.47 7.15 -11.11
CA ILE A 222 -0.47 8.18 -10.84
C ILE A 222 -0.38 8.40 -9.33
N HIS A 223 0.83 8.50 -8.81
CA HIS A 223 1.09 8.81 -7.40
C HIS A 223 2.06 9.98 -7.31
N ALA A 224 1.61 11.10 -6.79
CA ALA A 224 2.38 12.35 -6.77
C ALA A 224 3.55 12.37 -5.77
N HIS A 225 3.68 11.36 -4.98
CA HIS A 225 4.70 11.03 -3.97
C HIS A 225 5.65 12.17 -3.55
N ALA A 226 5.31 12.84 -2.47
CA ALA A 226 6.09 13.96 -1.91
C ALA A 226 7.28 13.54 -1.03
N ALA A 227 7.88 12.36 -1.16
CA ALA A 227 9.12 11.86 -0.48
C ALA A 227 9.41 12.45 0.94
N ALA A 228 8.36 12.69 1.74
CA ALA A 228 8.42 13.43 3.01
C ALA A 228 9.35 12.79 4.06
N SER A 229 9.57 11.47 3.96
CA SER A 229 10.41 10.71 4.89
C SER A 229 11.90 11.08 4.86
N TYR A 230 12.37 11.71 3.79
CA TYR A 230 13.79 12.11 3.68
C TYR A 230 14.08 13.48 4.27
N ARG A 231 13.07 14.27 4.63
CA ARG A 231 13.22 15.70 5.02
C ARG A 231 13.15 15.95 6.53
N SER A 232 12.79 14.97 7.37
CA SER A 232 12.58 15.18 8.82
C SER A 232 13.34 14.18 9.67
N LYS A 233 14.12 14.68 10.67
CA LYS A 233 14.79 13.85 11.71
C LYS A 233 13.79 13.02 12.51
N LYS A 234 12.61 13.58 12.81
CA LYS A 234 11.50 12.86 13.49
C LYS A 234 11.02 11.67 12.67
N MET A 235 10.83 11.85 11.37
CA MET A 235 10.40 10.76 10.48
C MET A 235 11.49 9.70 10.31
N LEU A 236 12.77 10.07 10.33
CA LEU A 236 13.88 9.12 10.36
C LEU A 236 13.86 8.27 11.63
N TYR A 237 13.67 8.90 12.80
CA TYR A 237 13.57 8.18 14.06
C TYR A 237 12.40 7.18 14.06
N ILE A 238 11.21 7.63 13.66
CA ILE A 238 10.03 6.78 13.50
C ILE A 238 10.32 5.60 12.57
N HIS A 239 10.96 5.84 11.43
CA HIS A 239 11.36 4.81 10.49
C HIS A 239 12.27 3.76 11.17
N ILE A 240 13.34 4.19 11.82
CA ILE A 240 14.29 3.27 12.48
C ILE A 240 13.58 2.43 13.55
N VAL A 241 12.81 3.06 14.44
CA VAL A 241 12.08 2.36 15.51
C VAL A 241 11.12 1.32 14.95
N ASN A 242 10.36 1.66 13.90
CA ASN A 242 9.42 0.72 13.31
C ASN A 242 10.14 -0.41 12.54
N MET A 243 11.30 -0.14 11.91
CA MET A 243 12.11 -1.20 11.31
C MET A 243 12.67 -2.16 12.36
N ILE A 244 13.08 -1.66 13.54
CA ILE A 244 13.48 -2.51 14.66
C ILE A 244 12.32 -3.41 15.09
N LYS A 245 11.11 -2.86 15.27
CA LYS A 245 9.91 -3.65 15.59
C LYS A 245 9.63 -4.71 14.51
N TYR A 246 9.77 -4.36 13.23
CA TYR A 246 9.57 -5.29 12.12
C TYR A 246 10.55 -6.46 12.18
N PHE A 247 11.86 -6.19 12.35
CA PHE A 247 12.86 -7.25 12.43
C PHE A 247 12.78 -8.04 13.73
N ASN A 248 12.32 -7.47 14.84
CA ASN A 248 12.02 -8.21 16.06
C ASN A 248 10.84 -9.19 15.87
N LYS A 249 9.87 -8.84 15.04
CA LYS A 249 8.73 -9.73 14.69
C LYS A 249 9.16 -10.86 13.73
N TRP A 250 9.97 -10.54 12.71
CA TRP A 250 10.21 -11.43 11.58
C TRP A 250 11.60 -12.05 11.54
N GLY A 251 12.53 -11.56 12.35
CA GLY A 251 13.93 -11.98 12.40
C GLY A 251 14.87 -11.02 11.67
N TRP A 252 16.02 -10.78 12.29
CA TRP A 252 17.06 -9.88 11.80
C TRP A 252 17.91 -10.51 10.70
N ILE A 253 18.66 -11.56 11.07
CA ILE A 253 19.61 -12.24 10.19
C ILE A 253 18.98 -13.51 9.65
N ILE A 254 18.53 -14.37 10.55
CA ILE A 254 17.93 -15.67 10.21
C ILE A 254 16.42 -15.50 10.08
N ASP A 255 15.96 -15.49 8.84
CA ASP A 255 14.55 -15.55 8.46
C ASP A 255 14.41 -16.51 7.28
N ARG A 256 14.19 -17.79 7.60
CA ARG A 256 14.11 -18.89 6.61
C ARG A 256 12.97 -18.64 5.62
N LYS A 257 11.82 -18.14 6.10
CA LYS A 257 10.66 -17.83 5.25
C LYS A 257 11.00 -16.74 4.24
N ARG A 258 11.65 -15.63 4.65
CA ARG A 258 12.11 -14.57 3.75
C ARG A 258 12.95 -15.12 2.60
N SER A 259 13.95 -15.94 2.93
CA SER A 259 14.86 -16.51 1.93
C SER A 259 14.09 -17.38 0.93
N THR A 260 13.22 -18.28 1.42
CA THR A 260 12.41 -19.18 0.58
C THR A 260 11.43 -18.40 -0.31
N ILE A 261 10.71 -17.45 0.25
CA ILE A 261 9.75 -16.62 -0.49
C ILE A 261 10.45 -15.82 -1.59
N ASN A 262 11.55 -15.15 -1.26
CA ASN A 262 12.29 -14.34 -2.23
C ASN A 262 12.89 -15.20 -3.36
N LYS A 263 13.43 -16.40 -3.05
CA LYS A 263 13.92 -17.32 -4.06
C LYS A 263 12.81 -17.82 -4.97
N LYS A 264 11.65 -18.18 -4.41
CA LYS A 264 10.48 -18.62 -5.18
C LYS A 264 9.99 -17.51 -6.12
N CYS A 265 9.83 -16.29 -5.61
CA CYS A 265 9.44 -15.12 -6.40
C CYS A 265 10.39 -14.88 -7.58
N LEU A 266 11.71 -14.90 -7.34
CA LEU A 266 12.70 -14.70 -8.40
C LEU A 266 12.64 -15.82 -9.45
N LYS A 267 12.49 -17.09 -9.03
CA LYS A 267 12.36 -18.24 -9.94
C LYS A 267 11.10 -18.12 -10.80
N GLU A 268 9.95 -17.79 -10.23
CA GLU A 268 8.69 -17.56 -10.97
C GLU A 268 8.85 -16.43 -12.01
N ILE A 269 9.53 -15.35 -11.65
CA ILE A 269 9.81 -14.25 -12.58
C ILE A 269 10.74 -14.67 -13.72
N GLU A 270 11.74 -15.51 -13.47
CA GLU A 270 12.67 -16.02 -14.50
C GLU A 270 11.99 -16.98 -15.46
N THR A 271 11.15 -17.90 -14.98
CA THR A 271 10.39 -18.86 -15.82
C THR A 271 9.42 -18.19 -16.80
N ILE A 272 8.89 -17.02 -16.45
CA ILE A 272 8.01 -16.25 -17.35
C ILE A 272 8.81 -15.51 -18.45
N ARG A 273 10.15 -15.51 -18.39
CA ARG A 273 11.01 -14.90 -19.41
C ARG A 273 11.26 -15.80 -20.63
N GLU A 274 11.09 -17.10 -20.47
CA GLU A 274 11.13 -18.12 -21.54
C GLU A 274 9.76 -18.26 -22.22
#